data_c7cbfa499b660a2729e2a1d901cc81f1
#
_entry.id   c7cbfa499b660a2729e2a1d901cc81f1
#
_cell.length_a   1.000
_cell.length_b   1.000
_cell.length_c   1.000
_cell.angle_alpha   90.00
_cell.angle_beta   90.00
_cell.angle_gamma   90.00
#
_symmetry.space_group_name_H-M   'P 1'
#
loop_
_entity.id
_entity.type
_entity.pdbx_description
1 polymer ?
#
loop_
_entity_poly.entity_id
_entity_poly.type
_entity_poly.pdbx_seq_one_letter_code
_entity_poly.pdbx_strand_id
1 'polypeptide(L)'
;MIYTVTFNPSLDYIVSVDDFKLGLTNRTSSELMLPGGKGINVSIVLKNLGIQSTALGFMAGFTGKEIARRLEEEGVASDFIQIEEGISRINLKLKSIDGTEINGSGPVISPEDVEKLMAVSYTHLTLPTNSRV
;
A
#
# COMPACT_ATOMS: atom_id res chain seq x y z
N MET A 1 5.19 -5.04 19.92
CA MET A 1 5.62 -4.75 18.56
C MET A 1 4.60 -5.31 17.58
N ILE A 2 4.18 -4.50 16.64
CA ILE A 2 3.10 -4.87 15.73
C ILE A 2 3.60 -4.83 14.29
N TYR A 3 3.27 -5.86 13.54
CA TYR A 3 3.56 -5.91 12.11
C TYR A 3 2.25 -6.08 11.35
N THR A 4 2.12 -5.38 10.24
CA THR A 4 1.02 -5.58 9.30
C THR A 4 1.58 -6.17 8.03
N VAL A 5 0.81 -7.00 7.35
CA VAL A 5 1.22 -7.62 6.10
C VAL A 5 0.22 -7.26 5.01
N THR A 6 0.71 -6.68 3.93
CA THR A 6 -0.09 -6.34 2.77
C THR A 6 0.59 -6.93 1.55
N PHE A 7 0.04 -8.02 1.00
CA PHE A 7 0.65 -8.69 -0.14
C PHE A 7 0.65 -7.80 -1.38
N ASN A 8 -0.40 -7.02 -1.57
CA ASN A 8 -0.56 -6.22 -2.77
C ASN A 8 -0.93 -4.78 -2.44
N PRO A 9 0.03 -4.01 -1.93
CA PRO A 9 -0.21 -2.59 -1.65
C PRO A 9 -0.58 -1.84 -2.92
N SER A 10 -1.25 -0.73 -2.75
CA SER A 10 -1.69 0.08 -3.88
C SER A 10 -1.39 1.55 -3.69
N LEU A 11 -1.34 2.24 -4.80
CA LEU A 11 -1.41 3.69 -4.83
C LEU A 11 -2.84 4.01 -5.28
N ASP A 12 -3.61 4.59 -4.38
CA ASP A 12 -5.02 4.85 -4.64
C ASP A 12 -5.22 6.27 -5.16
N TYR A 13 -5.80 6.37 -6.34
CA TYR A 13 -6.15 7.64 -6.96
C TYR A 13 -7.65 7.84 -6.76
N ILE A 14 -7.99 8.76 -5.86
CA ILE A 14 -9.37 9.00 -5.44
C ILE A 14 -9.83 10.28 -6.08
N VAL A 15 -10.84 10.19 -6.96
CA VAL A 15 -11.25 11.34 -7.76
C VAL A 15 -12.76 11.53 -7.71
N SER A 16 -13.17 12.79 -7.90
CA SER A 16 -14.56 13.14 -8.19
C SER A 16 -14.62 13.73 -9.58
N VAL A 17 -15.65 13.36 -10.32
CA VAL A 17 -15.90 13.89 -11.67
C VAL A 17 -17.34 14.39 -11.69
N ASP A 18 -17.54 15.67 -11.95
CA ASP A 18 -18.87 16.21 -12.07
C ASP A 18 -19.46 15.79 -13.41
N ASP A 19 -20.68 15.29 -13.36
CA ASP A 19 -21.42 14.93 -14.58
C ASP A 19 -20.63 13.97 -15.48
N PHE A 20 -20.25 12.84 -14.91
CA PHE A 20 -19.49 11.81 -15.62
C PHE A 20 -20.27 11.27 -16.82
N LYS A 21 -19.62 11.20 -17.98
CA LYS A 21 -20.24 10.73 -19.23
C LYS A 21 -19.38 9.67 -19.90
N LEU A 22 -19.98 8.55 -20.20
CA LEU A 22 -19.31 7.48 -20.94
C LEU A 22 -18.96 7.94 -22.34
N GLY A 23 -17.83 7.46 -22.85
CA GLY A 23 -17.42 7.75 -24.22
C GLY A 23 -16.87 9.15 -24.45
N LEU A 24 -16.77 9.96 -23.43
CA LEU A 24 -16.29 11.32 -23.53
C LEU A 24 -15.08 11.54 -22.61
N THR A 25 -14.35 12.62 -22.84
CA THR A 25 -13.30 13.04 -21.94
C THR A 25 -13.93 13.68 -20.71
N ASN A 26 -13.60 13.16 -19.55
CA ASN A 26 -14.05 13.69 -18.27
C ASN A 26 -12.87 14.29 -17.53
N ARG A 27 -13.11 15.34 -16.78
CA ARG A 27 -12.05 15.97 -15.98
C ARG A 27 -12.44 15.92 -14.52
N THR A 28 -11.44 15.71 -13.69
CA THR A 28 -11.66 15.63 -12.26
C THR A 28 -11.97 17.00 -11.68
N SER A 29 -12.90 17.04 -10.73
CA SER A 29 -13.15 18.22 -9.91
C SER A 29 -12.35 18.17 -8.62
N SER A 30 -11.97 17.00 -8.16
CA SER A 30 -11.08 16.83 -7.02
C SER A 30 -10.24 15.57 -7.20
N GLU A 31 -9.05 15.60 -6.64
CA GLU A 31 -8.10 14.48 -6.71
C GLU A 31 -7.40 14.31 -5.37
N LEU A 32 -7.17 13.07 -4.99
CA LEU A 32 -6.40 12.74 -3.81
C LEU A 32 -5.67 11.42 -4.08
N MET A 33 -4.42 11.34 -3.69
CA MET A 33 -3.63 10.13 -3.86
C MET A 33 -3.11 9.66 -2.52
N LEU A 34 -3.41 8.41 -2.17
CA LEU A 34 -3.05 7.82 -0.89
C LEU A 34 -2.47 6.42 -1.08
N PRO A 35 -1.55 6.01 -0.21
CA PRO A 35 -1.18 4.59 -0.18
C PRO A 35 -2.34 3.77 0.35
N GLY A 36 -2.52 2.58 -0.16
CA GLY A 36 -3.65 1.73 0.19
C GLY A 36 -3.28 0.27 0.35
N GLY A 37 -4.26 -0.47 0.81
CA GLY A 37 -4.15 -1.86 1.22
C GLY A 37 -4.58 -2.00 2.67
N LYS A 38 -5.21 -3.12 3.00
CA LYS A 38 -5.81 -3.26 4.34
C LYS A 38 -4.78 -3.16 5.45
N GLY A 39 -3.66 -3.86 5.33
CA GLY A 39 -2.61 -3.81 6.33
C GLY A 39 -1.98 -2.43 6.45
N ILE A 40 -1.79 -1.76 5.32
CA ILE A 40 -1.25 -0.41 5.30
C ILE A 40 -2.21 0.55 6.00
N ASN A 41 -3.50 0.42 5.74
CA ASN A 41 -4.50 1.26 6.40
C ASN A 41 -4.49 1.03 7.91
N VAL A 42 -4.32 -0.21 8.36
CA VAL A 42 -4.20 -0.52 9.78
C VAL A 42 -2.97 0.17 10.37
N SER A 43 -1.83 0.11 9.68
CA SER A 43 -0.61 0.76 10.17
C SER A 43 -0.78 2.28 10.31
N ILE A 44 -1.46 2.91 9.35
CA ILE A 44 -1.72 4.35 9.41
C ILE A 44 -2.64 4.68 10.58
N VAL A 45 -3.70 3.91 10.79
CA VAL A 45 -4.61 4.10 11.92
C VAL A 45 -3.86 3.93 13.24
N LEU A 46 -3.04 2.90 13.36
CA LEU A 46 -2.24 2.68 14.57
C LEU A 46 -1.31 3.88 14.84
N LYS A 47 -0.66 4.39 13.80
CA LYS A 47 0.20 5.56 13.94
C LYS A 47 -0.58 6.76 14.46
N ASN A 48 -1.78 6.98 13.95
CA ASN A 48 -2.63 8.09 14.39
C ASN A 48 -3.08 7.93 15.84
N LEU A 49 -3.11 6.70 16.33
CA LEU A 49 -3.42 6.40 17.73
C LEU A 49 -2.17 6.39 18.62
N GLY A 50 -1.02 6.74 18.08
CA GLY A 50 0.22 6.76 18.83
C GLY A 50 0.89 5.41 18.98
N ILE A 51 0.48 4.41 18.20
CA ILE A 51 1.02 3.06 18.26
C ILE A 51 1.89 2.82 17.03
N GLN A 52 3.12 2.40 17.24
CA GLN A 52 4.01 2.11 16.12
C GLN A 52 3.81 0.70 15.59
N SER A 53 3.93 0.55 14.28
CA SER A 53 3.92 -0.74 13.62
C SER A 53 4.90 -0.69 12.46
N THR A 54 5.24 -1.86 11.91
CA THR A 54 6.03 -1.96 10.70
C THR A 54 5.21 -2.66 9.64
N ALA A 55 5.07 -2.04 8.49
CA ALA A 55 4.34 -2.61 7.37
C ALA A 55 5.25 -3.49 6.54
N LEU A 56 4.84 -4.73 6.33
CA LEU A 56 5.54 -5.70 5.49
C LEU A 56 4.66 -6.02 4.29
N GLY A 57 5.28 -6.46 3.22
CA GLY A 57 4.57 -6.82 1.99
C GLY A 57 5.51 -6.72 0.80
N PHE A 58 4.92 -6.53 -0.37
CA PHE A 58 5.68 -6.50 -1.62
C PHE A 58 5.50 -5.15 -2.31
N MET A 59 6.55 -4.69 -3.00
CA MET A 59 6.46 -3.48 -3.79
C MET A 59 7.18 -3.69 -5.12
N ALA A 60 6.75 -3.00 -6.15
CA ALA A 60 7.36 -3.09 -7.47
C ALA A 60 7.35 -1.73 -8.16
N GLY A 61 8.42 -1.46 -8.90
CA GLY A 61 8.52 -0.30 -9.77
C GLY A 61 8.38 1.05 -9.06
N PHE A 62 8.11 2.05 -9.85
CA PHE A 62 8.04 3.42 -9.33
C PHE A 62 6.85 3.63 -8.40
N THR A 63 5.75 2.93 -8.65
CA THR A 63 4.57 3.04 -7.78
C THR A 63 4.83 2.44 -6.41
N GLY A 64 5.58 1.32 -6.35
CA GLY A 64 5.99 0.74 -5.07
C GLY A 64 6.86 1.69 -4.26
N LYS A 65 7.81 2.33 -4.93
CA LYS A 65 8.67 3.32 -4.27
C LYS A 65 7.86 4.50 -3.74
N GLU A 66 6.88 4.93 -4.51
CA GLU A 66 6.03 6.05 -4.08
C GLU A 66 5.16 5.66 -2.89
N ILE A 67 4.64 4.43 -2.86
CA ILE A 67 3.88 3.94 -1.71
C ILE A 67 4.77 3.97 -0.46
N ALA A 68 5.98 3.46 -0.55
CA ALA A 68 6.91 3.45 0.58
C ALA A 68 7.25 4.86 1.04
N ARG A 69 7.47 5.77 0.10
CA ARG A 69 7.78 7.17 0.40
C ARG A 69 6.63 7.84 1.15
N ARG A 70 5.39 7.61 0.70
CA ARG A 70 4.22 8.21 1.35
C ARG A 70 3.98 7.65 2.74
N LEU A 71 4.27 6.36 2.94
CA LEU A 71 4.19 5.78 4.28
C LEU A 71 5.24 6.40 5.20
N GLU A 72 6.43 6.62 4.71
CA GLU A 72 7.47 7.29 5.50
C GLU A 72 7.03 8.70 5.91
N GLU A 73 6.42 9.44 4.99
CA GLU A 73 5.89 10.77 5.32
C GLU A 73 4.81 10.71 6.39
N GLU A 74 4.03 9.64 6.41
CA GLU A 74 3.00 9.42 7.45
C GLU A 74 3.61 8.94 8.77
N GLY A 75 4.90 8.69 8.80
CA GLY A 75 5.56 8.20 10.00
C GLY A 75 5.39 6.71 10.23
N VAL A 76 5.05 5.95 9.20
CA VAL A 76 4.89 4.50 9.28
C VAL A 76 6.15 3.83 8.76
N ALA A 77 6.75 2.99 9.58
CA ALA A 77 7.90 2.19 9.18
C ALA A 77 7.46 1.07 8.23
N SER A 78 8.28 0.76 7.26
CA SER A 78 7.99 -0.31 6.32
C SER A 78 9.26 -1.08 5.96
N ASP A 79 9.07 -2.35 5.61
CA ASP A 79 10.16 -3.19 5.14
C ASP A 79 9.60 -4.12 4.07
N PHE A 80 9.42 -3.56 2.87
CA PHE A 80 8.81 -4.27 1.76
C PHE A 80 9.83 -5.07 0.98
N ILE A 81 9.39 -6.24 0.51
CA ILE A 81 10.16 -7.05 -0.44
C ILE A 81 9.98 -6.43 -1.82
N GLN A 82 11.09 -6.15 -2.49
CA GLN A 82 11.05 -5.58 -3.83
C GLN A 82 10.87 -6.67 -4.87
N ILE A 83 9.84 -6.52 -5.71
CA ILE A 83 9.60 -7.37 -6.86
C ILE A 83 10.27 -6.72 -8.05
N GLU A 84 11.04 -7.50 -8.80
CA GLU A 84 11.84 -6.94 -9.89
C GLU A 84 11.02 -6.50 -11.10
N GLU A 85 9.95 -7.21 -11.42
CA GLU A 85 9.15 -6.93 -12.60
C GLU A 85 7.79 -6.36 -12.25
N GLY A 86 7.33 -5.46 -13.10
CA GLY A 86 6.01 -4.86 -12.94
C GLY A 86 6.01 -3.63 -12.07
N ILE A 87 4.83 -3.24 -11.68
CA ILE A 87 4.61 -2.09 -10.79
C ILE A 87 3.56 -2.46 -9.75
N SER A 88 3.66 -1.86 -8.58
CA SER A 88 2.59 -1.94 -7.60
C SER A 88 1.33 -1.34 -8.19
N ARG A 89 0.18 -1.89 -7.83
CA ARG A 89 -1.08 -1.53 -8.48
C ARG A 89 -1.49 -0.10 -8.17
N ILE A 90 -2.17 0.50 -9.16
CA ILE A 90 -2.85 1.78 -9.00
C ILE A 90 -4.34 1.44 -8.99
N ASN A 91 -5.03 1.91 -7.97
CA ASN A 91 -6.49 1.78 -7.89
C ASN A 91 -7.12 3.13 -8.16
N LEU A 92 -8.16 3.12 -8.97
CA LEU A 92 -8.94 4.32 -9.26
C LEU A 92 -10.25 4.24 -8.51
N LYS A 93 -10.53 5.25 -7.69
CA LYS A 93 -11.77 5.32 -6.91
C LYS A 93 -12.56 6.53 -7.33
N LEU A 94 -13.75 6.28 -7.90
CA LEU A 94 -14.63 7.32 -8.41
C LEU A 94 -15.68 7.65 -7.35
N LYS A 95 -15.38 8.61 -6.49
CA LYS A 95 -16.24 8.96 -5.35
C LYS A 95 -17.63 9.41 -5.77
N SER A 96 -17.71 10.13 -6.88
CA SER A 96 -18.97 10.72 -7.34
C SER A 96 -19.87 9.76 -8.09
N ILE A 97 -19.45 8.50 -8.27
CA ILE A 97 -20.22 7.50 -9.04
C ILE A 97 -20.41 6.26 -8.15
N ASP A 98 -21.23 6.42 -7.13
CA ASP A 98 -21.61 5.35 -6.20
C ASP A 98 -20.40 4.57 -5.63
N GLY A 99 -19.27 5.24 -5.47
CA GLY A 99 -18.08 4.59 -4.96
C GLY A 99 -17.49 3.55 -5.89
N THR A 100 -17.67 3.70 -7.19
CA THR A 100 -17.12 2.78 -8.19
C THR A 100 -15.59 2.74 -8.12
N GLU A 101 -15.03 1.53 -8.17
CA GLU A 101 -13.59 1.34 -8.11
C GLU A 101 -13.11 0.53 -9.30
N ILE A 102 -11.93 0.89 -9.80
CA ILE A 102 -11.22 0.13 -10.81
C ILE A 102 -9.86 -0.20 -10.22
N ASN A 103 -9.66 -1.47 -9.89
CA ASN A 103 -8.46 -1.90 -9.17
C ASN A 103 -7.45 -2.55 -10.12
N GLY A 104 -6.21 -2.09 -10.05
CA GLY A 104 -5.13 -2.71 -10.79
C GLY A 104 -4.73 -4.06 -10.21
N SER A 105 -4.04 -4.86 -11.01
CA SER A 105 -3.65 -6.22 -10.61
C SER A 105 -2.38 -6.25 -9.77
N GLY A 106 -1.47 -5.36 -10.03
CA GLY A 106 -0.17 -5.36 -9.39
C GLY A 106 0.78 -6.41 -9.95
N PRO A 107 1.95 -6.58 -9.32
CA PRO A 107 2.96 -7.50 -9.80
C PRO A 107 2.60 -8.96 -9.50
N VAL A 108 3.24 -9.86 -10.21
CA VAL A 108 3.15 -11.29 -9.89
C VAL A 108 4.09 -11.57 -8.74
N ILE A 109 3.59 -12.24 -7.72
CA ILE A 109 4.37 -12.60 -6.54
C ILE A 109 4.71 -14.09 -6.64
N SER A 110 6.01 -14.37 -6.77
CA SER A 110 6.48 -15.74 -6.91
C SER A 110 6.61 -16.45 -5.56
N PRO A 111 6.70 -17.79 -5.54
CA PRO A 111 7.00 -18.49 -4.29
C PRO A 111 8.30 -18.04 -3.64
N GLU A 112 9.30 -17.67 -4.45
CA GLU A 112 10.56 -17.14 -3.92
C GLU A 112 10.37 -15.82 -3.20
N ASP A 113 9.50 -14.97 -3.73
CA ASP A 113 9.18 -13.69 -3.09
C ASP A 113 8.51 -13.92 -1.75
N VAL A 114 7.60 -14.89 -1.68
CA VAL A 114 6.94 -15.24 -0.43
C VAL A 114 7.96 -15.74 0.60
N GLU A 115 8.94 -16.53 0.16
CA GLU A 115 10.01 -16.96 1.06
C GLU A 115 10.82 -15.79 1.61
N LYS A 116 11.09 -14.79 0.76
CA LYS A 116 11.77 -13.57 1.23
C LYS A 116 10.95 -12.84 2.29
N LEU A 117 9.65 -12.76 2.10
CA LEU A 117 8.78 -12.15 3.09
C LEU A 117 8.80 -12.94 4.40
N MET A 118 8.76 -14.26 4.33
CA MET A 118 8.84 -15.09 5.52
C MET A 118 10.16 -14.86 6.24
N ALA A 119 11.27 -14.78 5.51
CA ALA A 119 12.58 -14.53 6.11
C ALA A 119 12.64 -13.16 6.79
N VAL A 120 12.11 -12.13 6.16
CA VAL A 120 12.07 -10.79 6.76
C VAL A 120 11.19 -10.80 8.00
N SER A 121 10.03 -11.44 7.94
CA SER A 121 9.15 -11.57 9.08
C SER A 121 9.83 -12.28 10.25
N TYR A 122 10.52 -13.37 9.95
CA TYR A 122 11.25 -14.13 10.95
C TYR A 122 12.33 -13.27 11.61
N THR A 123 13.08 -12.52 10.82
CA THR A 123 14.13 -11.64 11.33
C THR A 123 13.55 -10.60 12.28
N HIS A 124 12.46 -9.96 11.91
CA HIS A 124 11.81 -8.98 12.78
C HIS A 124 11.31 -9.60 14.08
N LEU A 125 10.69 -10.78 14.00
CA LEU A 125 10.09 -11.41 15.17
C LEU A 125 11.11 -12.03 16.12
N THR A 126 12.31 -12.34 15.62
CA THR A 126 13.33 -13.01 16.41
C THR A 126 14.47 -12.12 16.84
N LEU A 127 14.41 -10.82 16.52
CA LEU A 127 15.40 -9.89 17.01
C LEU A 127 15.43 -9.98 18.51
N PRO A 128 16.60 -10.21 19.05
CA PRO A 128 16.69 -10.36 20.47
C PRO A 128 16.40 -9.09 21.17
N THR A 129 16.42 -8.99 22.16
CA THR A 129 16.38 -7.81 22.76
C THR A 129 15.13 -7.34 23.11
N ASN A 130 15.19 -6.56 23.10
CA ASN A 130 14.34 -5.65 23.33
C ASN A 130 13.03 -5.89 22.88
N SER A 131 12.93 -6.45 21.85
CA SER A 131 11.67 -6.58 21.19
C SER A 131 10.66 -7.36 21.96
N ARG A 132 11.04 -8.00 22.99
CA ARG A 132 10.10 -8.80 23.66
C ARG A 132 9.58 -8.27 24.92
N VAL A 133 9.87 -7.18 25.18
CA VAL A 133 9.47 -6.71 26.47
C VAL A 133 8.12 -6.10 26.50
#